data_b8debf75e67ef0a651189dc42074a1da
#
_entry.id   b8debf75e67ef0a651189dc42074a1da
#
_cell.length_a   1.000
_cell.length_b   1.000
_cell.length_c   1.000
_cell.angle_alpha   90.00
_cell.angle_beta   90.00
_cell.angle_gamma   90.00
#
_symmetry.space_group_name_H-M   'P 1'
#
loop_
_entity.id
_entity.type
_entity.pdbx_description
1 polymer ?
#
loop_
_entity_poly.entity_id
_entity_poly.type
_entity_poly.pdbx_seq_one_letter_code
_entity_poly.pdbx_strand_id
1 'polypeptide(L)'
;MRENRKTVPVIYLRGLCIIPGVKVNFDISRKKSIDALEAAMNEDKQVFVVTQKNIEESNPAGEDLNEIGVLAMVSQVVKLPGSNARILIENSTRAKCVEYTEKEEAGYIRAEVEELPDYLDDMDAVEKEAKAAMLKELIAGYASKRPKTGQESLRVLCLFQELPVLLKRTMSAIPMSFEKKQHYLNVDKL
;
A
#
# COMPACT_ATOMS: atom_id res chain seq x y z
N MET A 1 10.28 -24.08 6.05
CA MET A 1 9.94 -22.65 6.07
C MET A 1 8.87 -22.33 5.03
N ARG A 2 7.64 -22.86 5.20
CA ARG A 2 6.47 -22.59 4.33
C ARG A 2 5.29 -21.99 5.12
N GLU A 3 5.51 -21.61 6.39
CA GLU A 3 4.41 -21.33 7.34
C GLU A 3 3.80 -19.91 7.24
N ASN A 4 4.31 -19.03 6.38
CA ASN A 4 3.81 -17.64 6.32
C ASN A 4 3.34 -17.20 4.92
N ARG A 5 3.01 -18.15 4.04
CA ARG A 5 2.52 -17.84 2.69
C ARG A 5 1.02 -17.96 2.62
N LYS A 6 0.41 -16.99 1.95
CA LYS A 6 -1.03 -16.92 1.73
C LYS A 6 -1.32 -16.73 0.25
N THR A 7 -2.35 -17.40 -0.25
CA THR A 7 -2.83 -17.17 -1.62
C THR A 7 -4.07 -16.32 -1.59
N VAL A 8 -3.97 -15.09 -2.09
CA VAL A 8 -5.03 -14.08 -2.01
C VAL A 8 -5.36 -13.47 -3.38
N PRO A 9 -6.58 -12.97 -3.57
CA PRO A 9 -6.95 -12.21 -4.77
C PRO A 9 -6.12 -10.93 -4.91
N VAL A 10 -5.79 -10.54 -6.15
CA VAL A 10 -4.97 -9.37 -6.48
C VAL A 10 -5.82 -8.21 -6.96
N ILE A 11 -5.65 -7.06 -6.34
CA ILE A 11 -6.15 -5.78 -6.83
C ILE A 11 -4.96 -4.96 -7.30
N TYR A 12 -4.88 -4.72 -8.61
CA TYR A 12 -3.77 -3.95 -9.16
C TYR A 12 -4.18 -2.51 -9.49
N LEU A 13 -3.28 -1.59 -9.16
CA LEU A 13 -3.49 -0.15 -9.24
C LEU A 13 -2.66 0.45 -10.38
N ARG A 14 -3.26 1.44 -11.04
CA ARG A 14 -2.62 2.21 -12.11
C ARG A 14 -2.19 3.58 -11.58
N GLY A 15 -0.88 3.84 -11.54
CA GLY A 15 -0.35 5.13 -11.12
C GLY A 15 -0.60 5.48 -9.64
N LEU A 16 -0.95 4.50 -8.82
CA LEU A 16 -1.16 4.64 -7.39
C LEU A 16 -0.41 3.54 -6.65
N CYS A 17 0.39 3.93 -5.66
CA CYS A 17 1.08 3.04 -4.75
C CYS A 17 0.61 3.30 -3.31
N ILE A 18 0.24 2.24 -2.61
CA ILE A 18 -0.25 2.30 -1.23
C ILE A 18 0.89 2.04 -0.26
N ILE A 19 0.97 2.86 0.77
CA ILE A 19 1.91 2.67 1.88
C ILE A 19 1.23 1.82 2.96
N PRO A 20 1.89 0.74 3.44
CA PRO A 20 1.31 -0.15 4.44
C PRO A 20 1.10 0.55 5.80
N GLY A 21 0.16 0.03 6.59
CA GLY A 21 -0.14 0.53 7.93
C GLY A 21 -1.00 1.79 7.98
N VAL A 22 -1.53 2.25 6.86
CA VAL A 22 -2.44 3.40 6.78
C VAL A 22 -3.77 2.96 6.19
N LYS A 23 -4.88 3.44 6.76
CA LYS A 23 -6.21 3.25 6.16
C LYS A 23 -6.30 4.09 4.89
N VAL A 24 -6.64 3.46 3.78
CA VAL A 24 -6.73 4.12 2.47
C VAL A 24 -8.00 3.70 1.77
N ASN A 25 -8.69 4.66 1.18
CA ASN A 25 -9.78 4.41 0.24
C ASN A 25 -9.34 4.72 -1.19
N PHE A 26 -9.79 3.91 -2.13
CA PHE A 26 -9.55 4.11 -3.55
C PHE A 26 -10.62 3.43 -4.38
N ASP A 27 -10.74 3.87 -5.64
CA ASP A 27 -11.74 3.36 -6.57
C ASP A 27 -11.11 2.31 -7.50
N ILE A 28 -11.86 1.25 -7.76
CA ILE A 28 -11.54 0.22 -8.74
C ILE A 28 -12.64 0.16 -9.80
N SER A 29 -12.23 -0.03 -11.06
CA SER A 29 -13.13 -0.05 -12.21
C SER A 29 -12.85 -1.20 -13.18
N ARG A 30 -11.69 -1.85 -13.07
CA ARG A 30 -11.32 -2.95 -13.97
C ARG A 30 -12.03 -4.22 -13.55
N LYS A 31 -12.57 -4.94 -14.53
CA LYS A 31 -13.32 -6.17 -14.29
C LYS A 31 -12.52 -7.17 -13.44
N LYS A 32 -11.26 -7.46 -13.77
CA LYS A 32 -10.40 -8.38 -13.00
C LYS A 32 -10.26 -7.96 -11.52
N SER A 33 -10.15 -6.65 -11.24
CA SER A 33 -10.07 -6.14 -9.85
C SER A 33 -11.41 -6.22 -9.12
N ILE A 34 -12.53 -6.05 -9.81
CA ILE A 34 -13.88 -6.22 -9.24
C ILE A 34 -14.12 -7.70 -8.91
N ASP A 35 -13.81 -8.60 -9.86
CA ASP A 35 -13.96 -10.05 -9.66
C ASP A 35 -13.05 -10.53 -8.50
N ALA A 36 -11.82 -10.01 -8.39
CA ALA A 36 -10.92 -10.27 -7.27
C ALA A 36 -11.48 -9.77 -5.93
N LEU A 37 -12.09 -8.57 -5.90
CA LEU A 37 -12.75 -8.04 -4.71
C LEU A 37 -13.92 -8.92 -4.28
N GLU A 38 -14.77 -9.35 -5.21
CA GLU A 38 -15.91 -10.23 -4.92
C GLU A 38 -15.44 -11.57 -4.35
N ALA A 39 -14.38 -12.14 -4.91
CA ALA A 39 -13.77 -13.35 -4.38
C ALA A 39 -13.24 -13.15 -2.97
N ALA A 40 -12.52 -12.07 -2.71
CA ALA A 40 -12.00 -11.73 -1.39
C ALA A 40 -13.13 -11.56 -0.35
N MET A 41 -14.23 -10.91 -0.74
CA MET A 41 -15.37 -10.70 0.17
C MET A 41 -16.09 -12.00 0.55
N ASN A 42 -16.00 -13.03 -0.27
CA ASN A 42 -16.52 -14.37 0.00
C ASN A 42 -15.53 -15.27 0.77
N GLU A 43 -14.26 -14.87 0.85
CA GLU A 43 -13.22 -15.54 1.62
C GLU A 43 -12.97 -14.80 2.95
N ASP A 44 -11.71 -14.50 3.26
CA ASP A 44 -11.26 -13.86 4.52
C ASP A 44 -11.14 -12.33 4.41
N LYS A 45 -11.60 -11.73 3.32
CA LYS A 45 -11.52 -10.31 2.98
C LYS A 45 -10.09 -9.79 2.81
N GLN A 46 -9.11 -10.68 2.67
CA GLN A 46 -7.74 -10.30 2.40
C GLN A 46 -7.53 -10.12 0.89
N VAL A 47 -6.75 -9.10 0.54
CA VAL A 47 -6.35 -8.79 -0.85
C VAL A 47 -4.89 -8.40 -0.89
N PHE A 48 -4.21 -8.77 -1.97
CA PHE A 48 -2.90 -8.22 -2.28
C PHE A 48 -3.07 -7.02 -3.21
N VAL A 49 -2.73 -5.84 -2.71
CA VAL A 49 -2.82 -4.60 -3.47
C VAL A 49 -1.43 -4.24 -3.99
N VAL A 50 -1.31 -4.12 -5.30
CA VAL A 50 -0.02 -3.92 -5.96
C VAL A 50 -0.13 -2.91 -7.10
N THR A 51 0.95 -2.17 -7.37
CA THR A 51 1.01 -1.22 -8.49
C THR A 51 1.50 -1.92 -9.75
N GLN A 52 0.86 -1.67 -10.90
CA GLN A 52 1.39 -2.12 -12.19
C GLN A 52 2.68 -1.37 -12.56
N LYS A 53 3.61 -2.04 -13.23
CA LYS A 53 4.92 -1.48 -13.63
C LYS A 53 4.77 -0.39 -14.69
N ASN A 54 3.98 -0.69 -15.73
CA ASN A 54 3.74 0.22 -16.84
C ASN A 54 2.30 0.74 -16.82
N ILE A 55 2.12 2.05 -16.67
CA ILE A 55 0.80 2.69 -16.66
C ILE A 55 0.07 2.62 -18.01
N GLU A 56 0.79 2.42 -19.11
CA GLU A 56 0.18 2.32 -20.44
C GLU A 56 -0.49 0.96 -20.69
N GLU A 57 -0.10 -0.09 -19.93
CA GLU A 57 -0.71 -1.39 -20.06
C GLU A 57 -2.16 -1.39 -19.58
N SER A 58 -3.07 -1.72 -20.49
CA SER A 58 -4.52 -1.70 -20.23
C SER A 58 -5.03 -2.98 -19.58
N ASN A 59 -4.39 -4.12 -19.87
CA ASN A 59 -4.74 -5.43 -19.33
C ASN A 59 -3.51 -6.18 -18.80
N PRO A 60 -2.91 -5.70 -17.69
CA PRO A 60 -1.69 -6.29 -17.17
C PRO A 60 -1.89 -7.76 -16.75
N ALA A 61 -0.87 -8.57 -17.05
CA ALA A 61 -0.69 -9.91 -16.51
C ALA A 61 0.16 -9.86 -15.23
N GLY A 62 0.39 -11.00 -14.57
CA GLY A 62 1.19 -11.06 -13.35
C GLY A 62 2.61 -10.48 -13.51
N GLU A 63 3.25 -10.69 -14.65
CA GLU A 63 4.60 -10.17 -14.98
C GLU A 63 4.65 -8.64 -15.09
N ASP A 64 3.53 -7.99 -15.39
CA ASP A 64 3.40 -6.52 -15.47
C ASP A 64 3.18 -5.87 -14.11
N LEU A 65 3.03 -6.66 -13.05
CA LEU A 65 2.83 -6.19 -11.69
C LEU A 65 4.16 -6.17 -10.90
N ASN A 66 4.27 -5.25 -9.95
CA ASN A 66 5.41 -5.24 -9.04
C ASN A 66 5.38 -6.48 -8.14
N GLU A 67 6.54 -6.96 -7.71
CA GLU A 67 6.64 -8.09 -6.78
C GLU A 67 6.27 -7.68 -5.35
N ILE A 68 6.58 -6.43 -4.97
CA ILE A 68 6.30 -5.93 -3.62
C ILE A 68 5.08 -5.02 -3.65
N GLY A 69 4.14 -5.31 -2.78
CA GLY A 69 2.89 -4.62 -2.59
C GLY A 69 2.45 -4.66 -1.14
N VAL A 70 1.16 -4.63 -0.93
CA VAL A 70 0.54 -4.54 0.38
C VAL A 70 -0.51 -5.65 0.53
N LEU A 71 -0.33 -6.52 1.51
CA LEU A 71 -1.39 -7.43 1.97
C LEU A 71 -2.29 -6.65 2.92
N ALA A 72 -3.57 -6.55 2.60
CA ALA A 72 -4.51 -5.70 3.32
C ALA A 72 -5.86 -6.39 3.52
N MET A 73 -6.60 -5.93 4.52
CA MET A 73 -7.99 -6.34 4.76
C MET A 73 -8.95 -5.31 4.18
N VAL A 74 -9.94 -5.76 3.42
CA VAL A 74 -11.04 -4.92 2.94
C VAL A 74 -12.04 -4.74 4.08
N SER A 75 -12.17 -3.51 4.58
CA SER A 75 -13.08 -3.19 5.69
C SER A 75 -14.43 -2.64 5.20
N GLN A 76 -14.45 -1.94 4.07
CA GLN A 76 -15.67 -1.38 3.51
C GLN A 76 -15.66 -1.41 2.00
N VAL A 77 -16.82 -1.69 1.40
CA VAL A 77 -17.06 -1.63 -0.04
C VAL A 77 -18.29 -0.77 -0.30
N VAL A 78 -18.15 0.21 -1.17
CA VAL A 78 -19.25 1.05 -1.67
C VAL A 78 -19.35 0.85 -3.18
N LYS A 79 -20.50 0.32 -3.63
CA LYS A 79 -20.76 0.19 -5.07
C LYS A 79 -21.00 1.56 -5.69
N LEU A 80 -20.36 1.82 -6.80
CA LEU A 80 -20.48 3.06 -7.58
C LEU A 80 -21.14 2.77 -8.92
N PRO A 81 -21.69 3.79 -9.61
CA PRO A 81 -22.25 3.62 -10.96
C PRO A 81 -21.23 3.04 -11.95
N GLY A 82 -21.71 2.26 -12.93
CA GLY A 82 -20.87 1.74 -14.00
C GLY A 82 -19.98 0.56 -13.60
N SER A 83 -20.43 -0.29 -12.69
CA SER A 83 -19.68 -1.46 -12.20
C SER A 83 -18.36 -1.11 -11.51
N ASN A 84 -18.25 0.13 -10.99
CA ASN A 84 -17.12 0.58 -10.20
C ASN A 84 -17.35 0.31 -8.71
N ALA A 85 -16.29 0.22 -7.93
CA ALA A 85 -16.38 0.13 -6.48
C ALA A 85 -15.34 1.02 -5.81
N ARG A 86 -15.74 1.66 -4.70
CA ARG A 86 -14.82 2.28 -3.76
C ARG A 86 -14.58 1.33 -2.61
N ILE A 87 -13.34 1.06 -2.33
CA ILE A 87 -12.96 0.18 -1.24
C ILE A 87 -12.13 0.93 -0.20
N LEU A 88 -12.34 0.57 1.06
CA LEU A 88 -11.50 0.97 2.17
C LEU A 88 -10.71 -0.24 2.63
N ILE A 89 -9.39 -0.10 2.65
CA ILE A 89 -8.49 -1.12 3.20
C ILE A 89 -7.87 -0.66 4.51
N GLU A 90 -7.62 -1.61 5.38
CA GLU A 90 -6.95 -1.41 6.67
C GLU A 90 -6.10 -2.63 7.04
N ASN A 91 -5.42 -2.56 8.21
CA ASN A 91 -4.58 -3.65 8.72
C ASN A 91 -3.60 -4.17 7.66
N SER A 92 -2.93 -3.23 7.00
CA SER A 92 -2.11 -3.54 5.85
C SER A 92 -0.64 -3.69 6.23
N THR A 93 -0.01 -4.75 5.72
CA THR A 93 1.41 -5.07 5.88
C THR A 93 2.11 -5.11 4.54
N ARG A 94 3.42 -4.86 4.53
CA ARG A 94 4.24 -5.03 3.35
C ARG A 94 4.34 -6.52 3.03
N ALA A 95 4.17 -6.89 1.77
CA ALA A 95 4.26 -8.26 1.34
C ALA A 95 4.94 -8.40 -0.02
N LYS A 96 5.61 -9.52 -0.23
CA LYS A 96 6.22 -9.90 -1.50
C LYS A 96 5.40 -10.99 -2.16
N CYS A 97 5.11 -10.81 -3.44
CA CYS A 97 4.56 -11.85 -4.28
C CYS A 97 5.65 -12.88 -4.62
N VAL A 98 5.36 -14.13 -4.35
CA VAL A 98 6.21 -15.27 -4.72
C VAL A 98 5.84 -15.74 -6.12
N GLU A 99 4.53 -15.83 -6.40
CA GLU A 99 4.01 -16.27 -7.68
C GLU A 99 2.64 -15.63 -7.96
N TYR A 100 2.46 -15.15 -9.19
CA TYR A 100 1.15 -14.75 -9.71
C TYR A 100 0.53 -15.91 -10.47
N THR A 101 -0.74 -16.19 -10.22
CA THR A 101 -1.52 -17.21 -10.92
C THR A 101 -2.77 -16.57 -11.49
N GLU A 102 -2.96 -16.69 -12.80
CA GLU A 102 -4.18 -16.31 -13.49
C GLU A 102 -4.87 -17.58 -13.98
N LYS A 103 -6.04 -17.89 -13.41
CA LYS A 103 -6.88 -18.98 -13.90
C LYS A 103 -7.93 -18.36 -14.82
N GLU A 104 -7.98 -18.79 -16.08
CA GLU A 104 -8.94 -18.29 -17.07
C GLU A 104 -10.39 -18.38 -16.57
N GLU A 105 -10.73 -19.47 -15.88
CA GLU A 105 -12.06 -19.69 -15.32
C GLU A 105 -12.43 -18.73 -14.19
N ALA A 106 -11.43 -18.21 -13.44
CA ALA A 106 -11.66 -17.31 -12.30
C ALA A 106 -11.84 -15.85 -12.74
N GLY A 107 -11.30 -15.45 -13.90
CA GLY A 107 -11.41 -14.09 -14.43
C GLY A 107 -10.59 -13.02 -13.69
N TYR A 108 -9.74 -13.40 -12.70
CA TYR A 108 -8.90 -12.50 -11.94
C TYR A 108 -7.57 -13.16 -11.55
N ILE A 109 -6.61 -12.32 -11.14
CA ILE A 109 -5.28 -12.75 -10.71
C ILE A 109 -5.29 -13.10 -9.22
N ARG A 110 -4.63 -14.20 -8.85
CA ARG A 110 -4.27 -14.53 -7.47
C ARG A 110 -2.75 -14.43 -7.29
N ALA A 111 -2.31 -14.16 -6.08
CA ALA A 111 -0.90 -14.15 -5.73
C ALA A 111 -0.65 -15.03 -4.50
N GLU A 112 0.40 -15.86 -4.56
CA GLU A 112 1.01 -16.40 -3.36
C GLU A 112 1.93 -15.33 -2.79
N VAL A 113 1.64 -14.85 -1.59
CA VAL A 113 2.36 -13.74 -0.96
C VAL A 113 2.98 -14.15 0.36
N GLU A 114 4.12 -13.53 0.67
CA GLU A 114 4.84 -13.65 1.93
C GLU A 114 4.93 -12.27 2.60
N GLU A 115 4.49 -12.18 3.85
CA GLU A 115 4.59 -10.92 4.61
C GLU A 115 6.06 -10.61 4.91
N LEU A 116 6.44 -9.36 4.65
CA LEU A 116 7.79 -8.88 4.93
C LEU A 116 7.83 -8.16 6.29
N PRO A 117 8.95 -8.26 7.03
CA PRO A 117 9.12 -7.52 8.27
C PRO A 117 9.05 -6.00 8.04
N ASP A 118 8.73 -5.26 9.10
CA ASP A 118 8.79 -3.80 9.04
C ASP A 118 10.26 -3.35 8.98
N TYR A 119 10.54 -2.30 8.24
CA TYR A 119 11.92 -1.74 8.09
C TYR A 119 12.60 -1.38 9.40
N LEU A 120 11.83 -1.17 10.44
CA LEU A 120 12.29 -0.61 11.71
C LEU A 120 12.39 -1.68 12.81
N ASP A 121 12.11 -2.95 12.48
CA ASP A 121 12.11 -4.02 13.50
C ASP A 121 13.49 -4.23 14.13
N ASP A 122 14.57 -4.11 13.34
CA ASP A 122 15.96 -4.27 13.80
C ASP A 122 16.54 -3.04 14.50
N MET A 123 15.81 -1.94 14.58
CA MET A 123 16.28 -0.65 15.09
C MET A 123 16.03 -0.53 16.58
N ASP A 124 17.02 -0.09 17.37
CA ASP A 124 16.83 0.13 18.80
C ASP A 124 15.96 1.37 19.12
N ALA A 125 15.57 1.51 20.39
CA ALA A 125 14.68 2.58 20.82
C ALA A 125 15.31 3.98 20.69
N VAL A 126 16.62 4.11 20.98
CA VAL A 126 17.35 5.38 20.92
C VAL A 126 17.49 5.85 19.48
N GLU A 127 17.81 4.92 18.59
CA GLU A 127 17.90 5.20 17.15
C GLU A 127 16.53 5.59 16.57
N LYS A 128 15.46 4.89 16.96
CA LYS A 128 14.08 5.25 16.57
C LYS A 128 13.70 6.65 17.02
N GLU A 129 14.03 7.02 18.25
CA GLU A 129 13.76 8.36 18.79
C GLU A 129 14.54 9.45 18.04
N ALA A 130 15.83 9.24 17.81
CA ALA A 130 16.67 10.17 17.07
C ALA A 130 16.17 10.39 15.64
N LYS A 131 15.84 9.32 14.91
CA LYS A 131 15.27 9.40 13.56
C LYS A 131 13.89 10.05 13.54
N ALA A 132 13.06 9.83 14.57
CA ALA A 132 11.77 10.50 14.69
C ALA A 132 11.93 12.02 14.85
N ALA A 133 12.89 12.45 15.68
CA ALA A 133 13.21 13.87 15.85
C ALA A 133 13.68 14.51 14.52
N MET A 134 14.63 13.88 13.83
CA MET A 134 15.08 14.33 12.50
C MET A 134 13.93 14.45 11.51
N LEU A 135 13.05 13.43 11.43
CA LEU A 135 11.93 13.45 10.51
C LEU A 135 10.96 14.59 10.82
N LYS A 136 10.69 14.86 12.11
CA LYS A 136 9.86 16.01 12.54
C LYS A 136 10.45 17.35 12.10
N GLU A 137 11.76 17.54 12.21
CA GLU A 137 12.45 18.76 11.73
C GLU A 137 12.32 18.91 10.22
N LEU A 138 12.52 17.82 9.47
CA LEU A 138 12.34 17.82 8.01
C LEU A 138 10.90 18.14 7.61
N ILE A 139 9.90 17.58 8.30
CA ILE A 139 8.48 17.87 8.06
C ILE A 139 8.19 19.36 8.33
N ALA A 140 8.70 19.90 9.43
CA ALA A 140 8.53 21.32 9.79
C ALA A 140 9.17 22.25 8.74
N GLY A 141 10.38 21.93 8.28
CA GLY A 141 11.09 22.66 7.23
C GLY A 141 10.36 22.58 5.88
N TYR A 142 9.81 21.43 5.55
CA TYR A 142 9.00 21.25 4.34
C TYR A 142 7.67 22.03 4.42
N ALA A 143 6.99 21.94 5.56
CA ALA A 143 5.73 22.65 5.81
C ALA A 143 5.89 24.16 5.70
N SER A 144 6.99 24.74 6.21
CA SER A 144 7.23 26.19 6.16
C SER A 144 7.30 26.76 4.73
N LYS A 145 7.63 25.92 3.75
CA LYS A 145 7.71 26.28 2.32
C LYS A 145 6.37 26.10 1.56
N ARG A 146 5.31 25.68 2.25
CA ARG A 146 3.99 25.44 1.65
C ARG A 146 3.00 26.55 1.97
N PRO A 147 1.93 26.75 1.17
CA PRO A 147 0.83 27.64 1.51
C PRO A 147 0.22 27.28 2.86
N LYS A 148 -0.32 28.26 3.60
CA LYS A 148 -0.88 28.09 4.95
C LYS A 148 -1.86 26.90 5.07
N THR A 149 -2.71 26.69 4.06
CA THR A 149 -3.66 25.58 4.02
C THR A 149 -3.03 24.19 4.01
N GLY A 150 -1.80 24.06 3.52
CA GLY A 150 -1.05 22.78 3.52
C GLY A 150 -0.16 22.59 4.74
N GLN A 151 0.18 23.67 5.45
CA GLN A 151 1.08 23.62 6.61
C GLN A 151 0.45 22.87 7.79
N GLU A 152 -0.84 23.11 8.05
CA GLU A 152 -1.53 22.57 9.22
C GLU A 152 -1.65 21.04 9.15
N SER A 153 -1.99 20.51 8.00
CA SER A 153 -2.04 19.05 7.77
C SER A 153 -0.69 18.37 7.97
N LEU A 154 0.41 19.03 7.59
CA LEU A 154 1.76 18.50 7.79
C LEU A 154 2.22 18.62 9.26
N ARG A 155 1.84 19.70 9.96
CA ARG A 155 2.16 19.88 11.38
C ARG A 155 1.53 18.82 12.26
N VAL A 156 0.33 18.35 11.93
CA VAL A 156 -0.35 17.24 12.64
C VAL A 156 0.50 15.98 12.63
N LEU A 157 1.31 15.75 11.59
CA LEU A 157 2.21 14.59 11.54
C LEU A 157 3.23 14.61 12.68
N CYS A 158 3.72 15.79 13.08
CA CYS A 158 4.69 15.93 14.17
C CYS A 158 4.14 15.54 15.55
N LEU A 159 2.83 15.35 15.70
CA LEU A 159 2.21 14.87 16.94
C LEU A 159 2.44 13.38 17.20
N PHE A 160 2.73 12.60 16.14
CA PHE A 160 3.05 11.19 16.28
C PHE A 160 4.43 11.02 16.92
N GLN A 161 4.51 10.19 17.97
CA GLN A 161 5.75 9.98 18.70
C GLN A 161 6.55 8.79 18.14
N GLU A 162 5.85 7.76 17.72
CA GLU A 162 6.48 6.53 17.23
C GLU A 162 6.96 6.68 15.79
N LEU A 163 8.24 6.42 15.55
CA LEU A 163 8.85 6.52 14.21
C LEU A 163 8.12 5.72 13.14
N PRO A 164 7.69 4.45 13.37
CA PRO A 164 6.97 3.69 12.34
C PRO A 164 5.68 4.37 11.90
N VAL A 165 4.92 4.90 12.84
CA VAL A 165 3.65 5.60 12.56
C VAL A 165 3.90 6.92 11.85
N LEU A 166 4.85 7.70 12.36
CA LEU A 166 5.23 8.99 11.79
C LEU A 166 5.70 8.83 10.34
N LEU A 167 6.58 7.86 10.08
CA LEU A 167 7.12 7.60 8.75
C LEU A 167 6.03 7.21 7.75
N LYS A 168 5.20 6.21 8.08
CA LYS A 168 4.14 5.72 7.21
C LYS A 168 3.11 6.81 6.89
N ARG A 169 2.72 7.60 7.88
CA ARG A 169 1.80 8.73 7.68
C ARG A 169 2.44 9.85 6.85
N THR A 170 3.71 10.14 7.06
CA THR A 170 4.45 11.13 6.26
C THR A 170 4.53 10.71 4.80
N MET A 171 4.89 9.46 4.54
CA MET A 171 4.96 8.90 3.19
C MET A 171 3.59 8.89 2.47
N SER A 172 2.51 8.73 3.22
CA SER A 172 1.16 8.81 2.66
C SER A 172 0.72 10.25 2.38
N ALA A 173 1.10 11.21 3.24
CA ALA A 173 0.64 12.60 3.16
C ALA A 173 1.45 13.46 2.16
N ILE A 174 2.75 13.17 1.97
CA ILE A 174 3.59 13.94 1.05
C ILE A 174 3.24 13.56 -0.41
N PRO A 175 2.98 14.58 -1.28
CA PRO A 175 2.79 14.33 -2.70
C PRO A 175 4.07 13.80 -3.34
N MET A 176 4.06 12.53 -3.70
CA MET A 176 5.12 11.84 -4.42
C MET A 176 4.53 11.04 -5.55
N SER A 177 5.33 10.83 -6.61
CA SER A 177 4.93 9.92 -7.68
C SER A 177 4.84 8.48 -7.15
N PHE A 178 4.05 7.65 -7.84
CA PHE A 178 3.87 6.27 -7.43
C PHE A 178 5.17 5.46 -7.53
N GLU A 179 6.07 5.79 -8.47
CA GLU A 179 7.38 5.16 -8.62
C GLU A 179 8.25 5.39 -7.38
N LYS A 180 8.26 6.62 -6.83
CA LYS A 180 9.00 6.93 -5.60
C LYS A 180 8.44 6.18 -4.40
N LYS A 181 7.10 6.08 -4.31
CA LYS A 181 6.45 5.27 -3.27
C LYS A 181 6.75 3.79 -3.44
N GLN A 182 6.74 3.28 -4.67
CA GLN A 182 7.11 1.90 -4.97
C GLN A 182 8.58 1.62 -4.64
N HIS A 183 9.48 2.56 -4.97
CA HIS A 183 10.88 2.46 -4.57
C HIS A 183 11.03 2.32 -3.05
N TYR A 184 10.29 3.11 -2.26
CA TYR A 184 10.25 2.97 -0.81
C TYR A 184 9.77 1.58 -0.37
N LEU A 185 8.74 1.01 -1.01
CA LEU A 185 8.29 -0.35 -0.71
C LEU A 185 9.33 -1.42 -1.03
N ASN A 186 10.15 -1.20 -2.05
CA ASN A 186 11.15 -2.16 -2.53
C ASN A 186 12.44 -2.18 -1.69
N VAL A 187 12.66 -1.17 -0.85
CA VAL A 187 13.86 -1.10 0.00
C VAL A 187 13.75 -2.07 1.17
N ASP A 188 14.78 -2.85 1.42
CA ASP A 188 14.80 -3.83 2.51
C ASP A 188 15.30 -3.25 3.84
N LYS A 189 16.05 -2.15 3.81
CA LYS A 189 16.54 -1.40 4.99
C LYS A 189 16.49 0.09 4.74
N LEU A 190 16.13 0.85 5.76
CA LEU A 190 16.15 2.32 5.78
C LEU A 190 17.46 2.86 6.32
#